data_613eaf4b139103facee639e3f901b8d6
#
_entry.id   613eaf4b139103facee639e3f901b8d6
#
_cell.length_a   1.000
_cell.length_b   1.000
_cell.length_c   1.000
_cell.angle_alpha   90.00
_cell.angle_beta   90.00
_cell.angle_gamma   90.00
#
_symmetry.space_group_name_H-M   'P 1'
#
loop_
_entity.id
_entity.type
_entity.pdbx_description
1 polymer ?
#
loop_
_entity_poly.entity_id
_entity_poly.type
_entity_poly.pdbx_seq_one_letter_code
_entity_poly.pdbx_strand_id
1 'polypeptide(L)'
;MNRMIICTLLLLVFNFCAENKNIITSGNSIQFGTESTLDIITWNIEHFPKNNLTVNYLAELIDSMNVDIIAMQEIWGDVASVSFENLKTKLDGWDGHRKSSGLAYLYKTELIFNSPSEIEALNEIIRTPYLLSINIDEINIFIINNHLRANYNDGNWDEDERKEALGKLEEYINQFLPEENVILLGDLNDELNDSMNVFQNFINDSTNYKFVDMNLAYGSKANWSYPGWPSHLDHILITNELFDEFDNEGSSIQTIRLEEYFDNGWTEYENYISDHRPVGLRLKFSQ
;
A
#
# COMPACT_ATOMS: atom_id res chain seq x y z
N MET A 1 26.72 -58.45 -43.22
CA MET A 1 27.42 -57.13 -43.10
C MET A 1 26.38 -56.07 -42.73
N ASN A 2 26.10 -55.93 -41.43
CA ASN A 2 25.09 -54.98 -40.92
C ASN A 2 25.82 -53.72 -40.52
N ARG A 3 25.52 -52.59 -41.19
CA ARG A 3 25.96 -51.29 -40.76
C ARG A 3 24.94 -50.67 -39.78
N MET A 4 25.36 -50.51 -38.56
CA MET A 4 24.64 -49.82 -37.53
C MET A 4 24.87 -48.30 -37.71
N ILE A 5 23.78 -47.56 -37.97
CA ILE A 5 23.81 -46.10 -38.04
C ILE A 5 23.59 -45.59 -36.61
N ILE A 6 24.61 -44.97 -36.02
CA ILE A 6 24.52 -44.25 -34.75
C ILE A 6 24.03 -42.87 -35.06
N CYS A 7 22.78 -42.57 -34.65
CA CYS A 7 22.21 -41.22 -34.68
C CYS A 7 22.63 -40.51 -33.40
N THR A 8 23.56 -39.56 -33.50
CA THR A 8 23.98 -38.74 -32.38
C THR A 8 22.97 -37.59 -32.25
N LEU A 9 22.15 -37.65 -31.19
CA LEU A 9 21.22 -36.61 -30.86
C LEU A 9 21.97 -35.47 -30.15
N LEU A 10 22.17 -34.35 -30.84
CA LEU A 10 22.76 -33.14 -30.27
C LEU A 10 21.67 -32.41 -29.47
N LEU A 11 21.72 -32.51 -28.12
CA LEU A 11 20.91 -31.68 -27.22
C LEU A 11 21.51 -30.26 -27.19
N LEU A 12 20.89 -29.34 -27.89
CA LEU A 12 21.14 -27.93 -27.73
C LEU A 12 20.46 -27.46 -26.43
N VAL A 13 21.23 -27.36 -25.36
CA VAL A 13 20.82 -26.67 -24.12
C VAL A 13 20.89 -25.17 -24.41
N PHE A 14 19.74 -24.55 -24.67
CA PHE A 14 19.63 -23.11 -24.64
C PHE A 14 19.68 -22.68 -23.15
N ASN A 15 20.85 -22.25 -22.71
CA ASN A 15 20.95 -21.44 -21.50
C ASN A 15 20.29 -20.09 -21.80
N PHE A 16 19.02 -19.92 -21.44
CA PHE A 16 18.46 -18.61 -21.22
C PHE A 16 19.10 -18.04 -19.95
N CYS A 17 20.23 -17.36 -20.12
CA CYS A 17 20.67 -16.38 -19.16
C CYS A 17 19.63 -15.25 -19.24
N ALA A 18 18.64 -15.25 -18.34
CA ALA A 18 17.90 -14.05 -18.05
C ALA A 18 18.94 -13.06 -17.52
N GLU A 19 19.29 -12.07 -18.30
CA GLU A 19 20.03 -10.91 -17.80
C GLU A 19 19.18 -10.33 -16.67
N ASN A 20 19.71 -10.35 -15.46
CA ASN A 20 19.19 -9.56 -14.35
C ASN A 20 19.41 -8.09 -14.72
N LYS A 21 18.47 -7.50 -15.44
CA LYS A 21 18.44 -6.09 -15.72
C LYS A 21 17.97 -5.44 -14.42
N ASN A 22 18.86 -4.76 -13.72
CA ASN A 22 18.44 -3.91 -12.60
C ASN A 22 17.42 -2.91 -13.15
N ILE A 23 16.26 -2.85 -12.53
CA ILE A 23 15.12 -2.04 -12.98
C ILE A 23 15.41 -0.57 -12.72
N ILE A 24 16.09 -0.30 -11.62
CA ILE A 24 16.45 1.07 -11.24
C ILE A 24 17.64 1.47 -12.10
N THR A 25 17.34 2.10 -13.25
CA THR A 25 18.36 2.67 -14.11
C THR A 25 18.86 3.96 -13.51
N SER A 26 20.12 3.89 -13.11
CA SER A 26 21.06 5.00 -12.91
C SER A 26 20.76 6.06 -11.85
N GLY A 27 21.44 5.94 -10.73
CA GLY A 27 21.96 7.11 -9.98
C GLY A 27 21.00 7.88 -9.07
N ASN A 28 19.71 7.68 -9.18
CA ASN A 28 18.71 8.25 -8.27
C ASN A 28 18.18 7.14 -7.37
N SER A 29 18.57 7.11 -6.11
CA SER A 29 17.92 6.24 -5.13
C SER A 29 16.49 6.72 -4.90
N ILE A 30 15.52 5.79 -4.96
CA ILE A 30 14.16 6.04 -4.50
C ILE A 30 14.24 6.07 -2.97
N GLN A 31 14.55 7.21 -2.39
CA GLN A 31 14.59 7.30 -0.96
C GLN A 31 13.38 8.08 -0.47
N PHE A 32 12.43 7.38 0.15
CA PHE A 32 11.31 8.01 0.85
C PHE A 32 11.57 8.01 2.35
N GLY A 33 11.78 6.85 2.96
CA GLY A 33 11.94 6.71 4.41
C GLY A 33 13.27 7.22 4.96
N THR A 34 13.32 7.41 6.28
CA THR A 34 14.53 7.85 7.01
C THR A 34 14.72 7.03 8.28
N GLU A 35 15.95 6.97 8.80
CA GLU A 35 16.28 6.27 10.05
C GLU A 35 15.65 6.90 11.31
N SER A 36 15.03 8.06 11.19
CA SER A 36 14.54 8.84 12.35
C SER A 36 13.05 9.11 12.33
N THR A 37 12.32 8.47 11.44
CA THR A 37 10.89 8.60 11.26
C THR A 37 10.25 7.21 11.17
N LEU A 38 8.96 7.12 11.47
CA LEU A 38 8.14 5.99 11.08
C LEU A 38 7.59 6.25 9.68
N ASP A 39 7.90 5.37 8.74
CA ASP A 39 7.63 5.54 7.32
C ASP A 39 6.63 4.48 6.84
N ILE A 40 5.39 4.92 6.58
CA ILE A 40 4.27 4.04 6.22
C ILE A 40 3.78 4.41 4.83
N ILE A 41 3.53 3.41 3.98
CA ILE A 41 2.85 3.63 2.70
C ILE A 41 1.58 2.80 2.58
N THR A 42 0.57 3.35 1.92
CA THR A 42 -0.55 2.59 1.37
C THR A 42 -0.35 2.42 -0.13
N TRP A 43 -0.62 1.22 -0.65
CA TRP A 43 -0.38 0.90 -2.04
C TRP A 43 -1.31 -0.20 -2.57
N ASN A 44 -2.23 0.18 -3.43
CA ASN A 44 -2.97 -0.79 -4.22
C ASN A 44 -2.03 -1.36 -5.32
N ILE A 45 -1.84 -2.68 -5.34
CA ILE A 45 -0.92 -3.39 -6.28
C ILE A 45 -1.70 -4.07 -7.40
N GLU A 46 -2.79 -3.51 -7.80
CA GLU A 46 -3.64 -3.96 -8.94
C GLU A 46 -3.47 -5.44 -9.32
N HIS A 47 -4.38 -6.29 -8.86
CA HIS A 47 -4.42 -7.72 -9.21
C HIS A 47 -3.08 -8.47 -9.01
N PHE A 48 -2.42 -8.22 -7.88
CA PHE A 48 -1.10 -8.81 -7.59
C PHE A 48 -1.05 -10.34 -7.73
N PRO A 49 -0.02 -10.91 -8.41
CA PRO A 49 0.96 -10.22 -9.25
C PRO A 49 0.42 -9.98 -10.66
N LYS A 50 0.62 -8.79 -11.23
CA LYS A 50 0.18 -8.47 -12.61
C LYS A 50 0.84 -9.38 -13.65
N ASN A 51 2.10 -9.73 -13.43
CA ASN A 51 2.84 -10.67 -14.29
C ASN A 51 3.99 -11.35 -13.52
N ASN A 52 4.80 -12.15 -14.23
CA ASN A 52 5.90 -12.93 -13.66
C ASN A 52 7.10 -12.08 -13.16
N LEU A 53 7.18 -10.81 -13.49
CA LEU A 53 8.26 -9.91 -13.05
C LEU A 53 7.85 -9.01 -11.89
N THR A 54 6.54 -8.89 -11.60
CA THR A 54 6.00 -8.01 -10.54
C THR A 54 6.72 -8.20 -9.21
N VAL A 55 6.92 -9.44 -8.78
CA VAL A 55 7.57 -9.74 -7.47
C VAL A 55 9.01 -9.22 -7.43
N ASN A 56 9.76 -9.36 -8.54
CA ASN A 56 11.15 -8.89 -8.58
C ASN A 56 11.20 -7.35 -8.54
N TYR A 57 10.33 -6.71 -9.30
CA TYR A 57 10.22 -5.25 -9.38
C TYR A 57 9.81 -4.66 -8.05
N LEU A 58 8.80 -5.24 -7.39
CA LEU A 58 8.39 -4.81 -6.06
C LEU A 58 9.51 -4.95 -5.04
N ALA A 59 10.25 -6.05 -5.03
CA ALA A 59 11.35 -6.24 -4.09
C ALA A 59 12.42 -5.14 -4.24
N GLU A 60 12.84 -4.82 -5.47
CA GLU A 60 13.82 -3.75 -5.72
C GLU A 60 13.29 -2.36 -5.33
N LEU A 61 12.00 -2.06 -5.62
CA LEU A 61 11.39 -0.79 -5.26
C LEU A 61 11.28 -0.63 -3.74
N ILE A 62 10.82 -1.66 -3.03
CA ILE A 62 10.66 -1.65 -1.58
C ILE A 62 12.01 -1.46 -0.88
N ASP A 63 13.02 -2.22 -1.28
CA ASP A 63 14.38 -2.08 -0.74
C ASP A 63 14.94 -0.67 -0.92
N SER A 64 14.64 -0.04 -2.08
CA SER A 64 15.12 1.30 -2.41
C SER A 64 14.39 2.43 -1.70
N MET A 65 13.12 2.22 -1.30
CA MET A 65 12.31 3.25 -0.64
C MET A 65 12.69 3.48 0.83
N ASN A 66 13.33 2.52 1.48
CA ASN A 66 13.67 2.54 2.91
C ASN A 66 12.46 2.83 3.83
N VAL A 67 11.30 2.26 3.51
CA VAL A 67 10.09 2.39 4.32
C VAL A 67 10.05 1.31 5.41
N ASP A 68 9.17 1.49 6.39
CA ASP A 68 9.04 0.56 7.52
C ASP A 68 7.83 -0.36 7.39
N ILE A 69 6.72 0.17 6.85
CA ILE A 69 5.45 -0.54 6.72
C ILE A 69 4.80 -0.24 5.37
N ILE A 70 4.27 -1.27 4.74
CA ILE A 70 3.49 -1.18 3.52
C ILE A 70 2.13 -1.84 3.74
N ALA A 71 1.07 -1.04 3.71
CA ALA A 71 -0.30 -1.51 3.67
C ALA A 71 -0.71 -1.71 2.20
N MET A 72 -0.97 -2.95 1.82
CA MET A 72 -1.22 -3.33 0.43
C MET A 72 -2.68 -3.71 0.22
N GLN A 73 -3.19 -3.40 -0.97
CA GLN A 73 -4.52 -3.80 -1.43
C GLN A 73 -4.38 -4.63 -2.71
N GLU A 74 -5.42 -5.40 -3.03
CA GLU A 74 -5.54 -6.29 -4.19
C GLU A 74 -4.61 -7.53 -4.18
N ILE A 75 -4.26 -8.03 -3.01
CA ILE A 75 -3.42 -9.23 -2.82
C ILE A 75 -4.30 -10.49 -2.65
N TRP A 76 -5.13 -10.84 -3.62
CA TRP A 76 -6.10 -11.92 -3.51
C TRP A 76 -5.83 -13.14 -4.40
N GLY A 77 -6.38 -14.29 -3.96
CA GLY A 77 -6.28 -15.56 -4.66
C GLY A 77 -5.00 -16.34 -4.37
N ASP A 78 -4.94 -17.57 -4.92
CA ASP A 78 -3.87 -18.51 -4.63
C ASP A 78 -2.53 -18.11 -5.25
N VAL A 79 -2.56 -17.51 -6.44
CA VAL A 79 -1.36 -17.02 -7.13
C VAL A 79 -0.74 -15.88 -6.32
N ALA A 80 -1.56 -14.96 -5.81
CA ALA A 80 -1.11 -13.89 -4.94
C ALA A 80 -0.52 -14.42 -3.64
N SER A 81 -1.10 -15.49 -3.07
CA SER A 81 -0.57 -16.12 -1.86
C SER A 81 0.87 -16.60 -2.05
N VAL A 82 1.12 -17.36 -3.11
CA VAL A 82 2.46 -17.85 -3.43
C VAL A 82 3.42 -16.71 -3.76
N SER A 83 2.97 -15.73 -4.52
CA SER A 83 3.79 -14.59 -4.94
C SER A 83 4.12 -13.67 -3.77
N PHE A 84 3.22 -13.52 -2.80
CA PHE A 84 3.46 -12.73 -1.58
C PHE A 84 4.52 -13.39 -0.69
N GLU A 85 4.47 -14.71 -0.49
CA GLU A 85 5.53 -15.43 0.21
C GLU A 85 6.88 -15.33 -0.53
N ASN A 86 6.88 -15.39 -1.87
CA ASN A 86 8.09 -15.19 -2.66
C ASN A 86 8.64 -13.76 -2.51
N LEU A 87 7.79 -12.74 -2.42
CA LEU A 87 8.19 -11.35 -2.19
C LEU A 87 8.91 -11.23 -0.83
N LYS A 88 8.32 -11.79 0.24
CA LYS A 88 8.94 -11.81 1.58
C LYS A 88 10.33 -12.43 1.58
N THR A 89 10.55 -13.52 0.83
CA THR A 89 11.88 -14.17 0.77
C THR A 89 12.95 -13.33 0.08
N LYS A 90 12.57 -12.28 -0.64
CA LYS A 90 13.50 -11.36 -1.32
C LYS A 90 13.84 -10.11 -0.51
N LEU A 91 13.12 -9.86 0.56
CA LEU A 91 13.25 -8.70 1.42
C LEU A 91 13.90 -9.12 2.75
N ASP A 92 15.17 -8.77 2.94
CA ASP A 92 15.88 -9.11 4.18
C ASP A 92 15.38 -8.24 5.36
N GLY A 93 15.10 -8.88 6.49
CA GLY A 93 14.56 -8.18 7.67
C GLY A 93 13.07 -7.83 7.59
N TRP A 94 12.36 -8.33 6.58
CA TRP A 94 10.91 -8.12 6.43
C TRP A 94 10.10 -9.37 6.74
N ASP A 95 8.89 -9.15 7.22
CA ASP A 95 7.83 -10.16 7.26
C ASP A 95 6.52 -9.54 6.75
N GLY A 96 5.47 -10.33 6.66
CA GLY A 96 4.18 -9.83 6.20
C GLY A 96 3.09 -10.86 6.33
N HIS A 97 1.88 -10.35 6.38
CA HIS A 97 0.66 -11.14 6.44
C HIS A 97 -0.35 -10.63 5.42
N ARG A 98 -1.05 -11.54 4.80
CA ARG A 98 -2.15 -11.24 3.89
C ARG A 98 -3.44 -11.95 4.30
N LYS A 99 -4.58 -11.40 3.87
CA LYS A 99 -5.91 -12.00 4.04
C LYS A 99 -6.55 -12.33 2.70
N SER A 100 -7.51 -13.26 2.74
CA SER A 100 -8.29 -13.64 1.55
C SER A 100 -9.11 -12.50 0.97
N SER A 101 -9.43 -11.49 1.79
CA SER A 101 -10.08 -10.25 1.37
C SER A 101 -9.24 -9.36 0.46
N GLY A 102 -7.95 -9.70 0.24
CA GLY A 102 -7.02 -8.96 -0.61
C GLY A 102 -6.24 -7.85 0.10
N LEU A 103 -6.34 -7.75 1.42
CA LEU A 103 -5.54 -6.84 2.23
C LEU A 103 -4.29 -7.56 2.74
N ALA A 104 -3.17 -6.83 2.75
CA ALA A 104 -1.92 -7.34 3.28
C ALA A 104 -1.10 -6.23 3.95
N TYR A 105 -0.16 -6.66 4.77
CA TYR A 105 0.93 -5.85 5.29
C TYR A 105 2.27 -6.50 4.99
N LEU A 106 3.23 -5.71 4.56
CA LEU A 106 4.66 -5.97 4.68
C LEU A 106 5.24 -4.99 5.70
N TYR A 107 6.18 -5.44 6.51
CA TYR A 107 6.76 -4.62 7.56
C TYR A 107 8.14 -5.10 7.98
N LYS A 108 8.97 -4.19 8.46
CA LYS A 108 10.24 -4.53 9.11
C LYS A 108 9.98 -5.27 10.42
N THR A 109 10.61 -6.42 10.62
CA THR A 109 10.34 -7.33 11.73
C THR A 109 10.59 -6.76 13.13
N GLU A 110 11.46 -5.75 13.21
CA GLU A 110 11.80 -5.07 14.47
C GLU A 110 10.67 -4.19 15.05
N LEU A 111 9.70 -3.79 14.20
CA LEU A 111 8.63 -2.87 14.60
C LEU A 111 7.36 -3.56 15.11
N ILE A 112 7.23 -4.87 14.93
CA ILE A 112 5.95 -5.55 15.15
C ILE A 112 5.78 -5.98 16.59
N PHE A 113 4.65 -5.57 17.17
CA PHE A 113 4.22 -5.99 18.50
C PHE A 113 3.25 -7.18 18.44
N ASN A 114 2.29 -7.17 17.52
CA ASN A 114 1.32 -8.25 17.31
C ASN A 114 1.11 -8.53 15.82
N SER A 115 0.81 -9.81 15.49
CA SER A 115 0.43 -10.18 14.14
C SER A 115 -0.82 -9.46 13.69
N PRO A 116 -0.89 -9.00 12.42
CA PRO A 116 -2.09 -8.35 11.90
C PRO A 116 -3.33 -9.25 11.99
N SER A 117 -4.49 -8.65 12.25
CA SER A 117 -5.77 -9.36 12.35
C SER A 117 -6.91 -8.62 11.68
N GLU A 118 -7.93 -9.36 11.21
CA GLU A 118 -9.19 -8.77 10.77
C GLU A 118 -9.94 -8.17 11.96
N ILE A 119 -10.61 -7.04 11.72
CA ILE A 119 -11.51 -6.44 12.71
C ILE A 119 -12.86 -7.15 12.59
N GLU A 120 -13.03 -8.25 13.31
CA GLU A 120 -14.23 -9.11 13.25
C GLU A 120 -15.53 -8.33 13.50
N ALA A 121 -15.49 -7.28 14.30
CA ALA A 121 -16.63 -6.39 14.53
C ALA A 121 -17.10 -5.65 13.26
N LEU A 122 -16.26 -5.60 12.23
CA LEU A 122 -16.51 -4.94 10.94
C LEU A 122 -16.61 -5.92 9.76
N ASN A 123 -16.91 -7.19 10.02
CA ASN A 123 -17.01 -8.23 9.00
C ASN A 123 -18.17 -8.01 7.99
N GLU A 124 -19.09 -7.10 8.28
CA GLU A 124 -20.15 -6.68 7.36
C GLU A 124 -19.64 -5.78 6.22
N ILE A 125 -18.47 -5.15 6.38
CA ILE A 125 -17.82 -4.40 5.31
C ILE A 125 -17.29 -5.42 4.29
N ILE A 126 -17.54 -5.21 3.02
CA ILE A 126 -17.24 -6.16 1.92
C ILE A 126 -15.81 -6.71 1.98
N ARG A 127 -14.84 -5.85 2.31
CA ARG A 127 -13.46 -6.25 2.60
C ARG A 127 -13.20 -5.87 4.04
N THR A 128 -13.35 -6.85 4.93
CA THR A 128 -13.15 -6.63 6.37
C THR A 128 -11.81 -5.92 6.61
N PRO A 129 -11.83 -4.77 7.29
CA PRO A 129 -10.62 -3.99 7.56
C PRO A 129 -9.56 -4.81 8.28
N TYR A 130 -8.29 -4.55 7.98
CA TYR A 130 -7.15 -5.30 8.48
C TYR A 130 -6.31 -4.42 9.39
N LEU A 131 -6.20 -4.81 10.66
CA LEU A 131 -5.55 -4.06 11.72
C LEU A 131 -4.13 -4.60 11.95
N LEU A 132 -3.15 -3.71 11.96
CA LEU A 132 -1.79 -3.93 12.43
C LEU A 132 -1.54 -3.06 13.67
N SER A 133 -0.99 -3.64 14.73
CA SER A 133 -0.56 -2.91 15.92
C SER A 133 0.95 -3.00 16.05
N ILE A 134 1.61 -1.84 16.18
CA ILE A 134 3.05 -1.73 16.38
C ILE A 134 3.35 -0.95 17.66
N ASN A 135 4.57 -1.11 18.18
CA ASN A 135 5.07 -0.32 19.29
C ASN A 135 6.41 0.32 18.90
N ILE A 136 6.52 1.62 19.10
CA ILE A 136 7.75 2.38 18.90
C ILE A 136 8.00 3.20 20.17
N ASP A 137 9.10 2.94 20.86
CA ASP A 137 9.50 3.69 22.06
C ASP A 137 8.36 3.84 23.09
N GLU A 138 7.64 2.74 23.36
CA GLU A 138 6.49 2.67 24.25
C GLU A 138 5.19 3.32 23.72
N ILE A 139 5.19 3.86 22.51
CA ILE A 139 4.00 4.40 21.83
C ILE A 139 3.36 3.29 21.01
N ASN A 140 2.11 2.94 21.33
CA ASN A 140 1.33 2.02 20.50
C ASN A 140 0.67 2.77 19.36
N ILE A 141 0.73 2.19 18.15
CA ILE A 141 0.09 2.74 16.96
C ILE A 141 -0.74 1.64 16.32
N PHE A 142 -1.98 1.96 15.99
CA PHE A 142 -2.94 1.08 15.34
C PHE A 142 -3.14 1.51 13.90
N ILE A 143 -2.78 0.66 12.95
CA ILE A 143 -2.89 0.94 11.52
C ILE A 143 -4.00 0.09 10.94
N ILE A 144 -5.02 0.72 10.37
CA ILE A 144 -6.21 0.05 9.80
C ILE A 144 -6.15 0.17 8.28
N ASN A 145 -5.82 -0.93 7.61
CA ASN A 145 -5.79 -1.03 6.15
C ASN A 145 -7.19 -1.33 5.60
N ASN A 146 -7.58 -0.56 4.60
CA ASN A 146 -8.89 -0.66 3.96
C ASN A 146 -8.75 -0.71 2.44
N HIS A 147 -9.74 -1.33 1.79
CA HIS A 147 -9.99 -1.18 0.37
C HIS A 147 -11.50 -1.09 0.18
N LEU A 148 -12.02 0.11 0.08
CA LEU A 148 -13.46 0.33 -0.06
C LEU A 148 -13.93 -0.01 -1.48
N ARG A 149 -15.23 -0.06 -1.65
CA ARG A 149 -15.84 -0.43 -2.92
C ARG A 149 -15.57 0.61 -4.01
N ALA A 150 -15.07 0.16 -5.16
CA ALA A 150 -14.96 1.00 -6.35
C ALA A 150 -16.34 1.27 -6.99
N ASN A 151 -16.44 2.30 -7.82
CA ASN A 151 -17.65 2.62 -8.58
C ASN A 151 -17.82 1.63 -9.75
N TYR A 152 -18.77 0.72 -9.64
CA TYR A 152 -19.12 -0.26 -10.68
C TYR A 152 -20.48 -0.02 -11.32
N ASN A 153 -21.36 0.75 -10.67
CA ASN A 153 -22.75 0.91 -11.06
C ASN A 153 -23.09 2.37 -11.39
N ASP A 154 -23.99 2.58 -12.34
CA ASP A 154 -24.59 3.89 -12.58
C ASP A 154 -25.57 4.20 -11.44
N GLY A 155 -25.11 4.93 -10.44
CA GLY A 155 -25.94 5.37 -9.29
C GLY A 155 -25.14 5.48 -8.00
N ASN A 156 -25.78 6.02 -6.96
CA ASN A 156 -25.13 6.33 -5.67
C ASN A 156 -24.95 5.12 -4.75
N TRP A 157 -25.29 3.90 -5.20
CA TRP A 157 -25.25 2.72 -4.32
C TRP A 157 -23.82 2.39 -3.82
N ASP A 158 -22.83 2.48 -4.68
CA ASP A 158 -21.43 2.21 -4.30
C ASP A 158 -20.89 3.30 -3.35
N GLU A 159 -21.34 4.55 -3.52
CA GLU A 159 -21.04 5.68 -2.64
C GLU A 159 -21.69 5.53 -1.27
N ASP A 160 -23.00 5.15 -1.23
CA ASP A 160 -23.72 4.89 0.02
C ASP A 160 -23.04 3.77 0.83
N GLU A 161 -22.57 2.71 0.17
CA GLU A 161 -21.87 1.60 0.80
C GLU A 161 -20.51 2.03 1.38
N ARG A 162 -19.75 2.88 0.66
CA ARG A 162 -18.50 3.46 1.20
C ARG A 162 -18.77 4.35 2.41
N LYS A 163 -19.82 5.17 2.34
CA LYS A 163 -20.22 6.04 3.45
C LYS A 163 -20.65 5.24 4.68
N GLU A 164 -21.39 4.15 4.51
CA GLU A 164 -21.74 3.25 5.60
C GLU A 164 -20.50 2.58 6.21
N ALA A 165 -19.58 2.11 5.38
CA ALA A 165 -18.33 1.50 5.83
C ALA A 165 -17.47 2.49 6.65
N LEU A 166 -17.35 3.73 6.21
CA LEU A 166 -16.62 4.78 6.94
C LEU A 166 -17.30 5.15 8.25
N GLY A 167 -18.64 5.18 8.30
CA GLY A 167 -19.36 5.37 9.56
C GLY A 167 -19.11 4.26 10.57
N LYS A 168 -19.08 3.00 10.14
CA LYS A 168 -18.73 1.85 10.99
C LYS A 168 -17.28 1.89 11.48
N LEU A 169 -16.36 2.34 10.63
CA LEU A 169 -14.94 2.53 11.01
C LEU A 169 -14.79 3.61 12.08
N GLU A 170 -15.47 4.74 11.93
CA GLU A 170 -15.49 5.80 12.93
C GLU A 170 -16.05 5.31 14.27
N GLU A 171 -17.21 4.62 14.25
CA GLU A 171 -17.80 4.01 15.43
C GLU A 171 -16.84 3.03 16.12
N TYR A 172 -16.14 2.20 15.32
CA TYR A 172 -15.14 1.27 15.85
C TYR A 172 -13.98 1.99 16.52
N ILE A 173 -13.41 3.01 15.88
CA ILE A 173 -12.31 3.79 16.45
C ILE A 173 -12.76 4.43 17.75
N ASN A 174 -13.91 5.12 17.77
CA ASN A 174 -14.44 5.79 18.94
C ASN A 174 -14.76 4.85 20.11
N GLN A 175 -15.17 3.61 19.81
CA GLN A 175 -15.58 2.66 20.83
C GLN A 175 -14.43 1.80 21.38
N PHE A 176 -13.52 1.36 20.51
CA PHE A 176 -12.51 0.34 20.84
C PHE A 176 -11.07 0.88 20.88
N LEU A 177 -10.83 2.04 20.28
CA LEU A 177 -9.52 2.70 20.22
C LEU A 177 -9.61 4.17 20.67
N PRO A 178 -10.42 4.48 21.72
CA PRO A 178 -10.50 5.85 22.20
C PRO A 178 -9.14 6.29 22.77
N GLU A 179 -8.71 7.49 22.44
CA GLU A 179 -7.42 8.06 22.89
C GLU A 179 -6.19 7.24 22.44
N GLU A 180 -6.31 6.44 21.35
CA GLU A 180 -5.23 5.67 20.77
C GLU A 180 -4.69 6.30 19.49
N ASN A 181 -3.40 6.12 19.22
CA ASN A 181 -2.76 6.58 17.99
C ASN A 181 -3.24 5.72 16.81
N VAL A 182 -4.21 6.19 16.06
CA VAL A 182 -4.79 5.45 14.93
C VAL A 182 -4.41 6.08 13.60
N ILE A 183 -3.98 5.24 12.65
CA ILE A 183 -3.79 5.57 11.24
C ILE A 183 -4.75 4.71 10.43
N LEU A 184 -5.77 5.31 9.82
CA LEU A 184 -6.65 4.66 8.89
C LEU A 184 -6.19 4.99 7.49
N LEU A 185 -5.93 3.99 6.66
CA LEU A 185 -5.36 4.18 5.33
C LEU A 185 -5.90 3.13 4.34
N GLY A 186 -5.64 3.36 3.06
CA GLY A 186 -5.99 2.42 2.01
C GLY A 186 -6.46 3.10 0.73
N ASP A 187 -6.85 2.27 -0.23
CA ASP A 187 -7.63 2.67 -1.38
C ASP A 187 -9.10 2.84 -0.94
N LEU A 188 -9.49 4.09 -0.67
CA LEU A 188 -10.82 4.41 -0.18
C LEU A 188 -11.82 4.69 -1.30
N ASN A 189 -11.37 4.65 -2.56
CA ASN A 189 -12.19 4.72 -3.77
C ASN A 189 -13.13 5.92 -3.88
N ASP A 190 -12.77 7.04 -3.25
CA ASP A 190 -13.49 8.31 -3.33
C ASP A 190 -12.49 9.49 -3.28
N GLU A 191 -12.89 10.68 -3.71
CA GLU A 191 -12.03 11.86 -3.78
C GLU A 191 -12.35 12.86 -2.65
N LEU A 192 -11.36 13.22 -1.83
CA LEU A 192 -11.49 14.22 -0.75
C LEU A 192 -11.90 15.61 -1.26
N ASN A 193 -11.55 15.95 -2.49
CA ASN A 193 -11.86 17.23 -3.12
C ASN A 193 -13.25 17.27 -3.80
N ASP A 194 -14.00 16.19 -3.79
CA ASP A 194 -15.40 16.22 -4.19
C ASP A 194 -16.25 16.93 -3.11
N SER A 195 -17.15 17.80 -3.56
CA SER A 195 -18.01 18.58 -2.66
C SER A 195 -19.00 17.73 -1.85
N MET A 196 -19.27 16.52 -2.29
CA MET A 196 -20.20 15.57 -1.66
C MET A 196 -19.52 14.20 -1.41
N ASN A 197 -18.22 14.22 -1.07
CA ASN A 197 -17.47 13.01 -0.78
C ASN A 197 -18.00 12.23 0.43
N VAL A 198 -17.64 10.97 0.51
CA VAL A 198 -18.10 10.04 1.56
C VAL A 198 -17.46 10.26 2.93
N PHE A 199 -16.45 11.15 3.02
CA PHE A 199 -15.59 11.37 4.20
C PHE A 199 -16.12 12.43 5.16
N GLN A 200 -17.36 12.94 4.95
CA GLN A 200 -17.88 14.09 5.70
C GLN A 200 -17.95 13.88 7.21
N ASN A 201 -18.16 12.65 7.70
CA ASN A 201 -18.12 12.33 9.11
C ASN A 201 -16.75 12.71 9.73
N PHE A 202 -15.65 12.28 9.13
CA PHE A 202 -14.28 12.60 9.59
C PHE A 202 -13.90 14.06 9.35
N ILE A 203 -14.26 14.62 8.18
CA ILE A 203 -13.92 16.03 7.84
C ILE A 203 -14.62 17.01 8.78
N ASN A 204 -15.88 16.72 9.18
CA ASN A 204 -16.63 17.57 10.09
C ASN A 204 -16.17 17.45 11.56
N ASP A 205 -15.48 16.38 11.91
CA ASP A 205 -14.87 16.19 13.23
C ASP A 205 -13.35 16.43 13.20
N SER A 206 -12.96 17.58 12.71
CA SER A 206 -11.55 17.98 12.56
C SER A 206 -10.79 18.16 13.89
N THR A 207 -11.47 18.04 15.02
CA THR A 207 -10.86 18.01 16.36
C THR A 207 -10.26 16.66 16.66
N ASN A 208 -10.86 15.58 16.14
CA ASN A 208 -10.46 14.20 16.42
C ASN A 208 -9.78 13.53 15.23
N TYR A 209 -10.00 14.04 14.01
CA TYR A 209 -9.53 13.39 12.78
C TYR A 209 -8.89 14.38 11.80
N LYS A 210 -7.85 13.94 11.09
CA LYS A 210 -7.18 14.71 10.04
C LYS A 210 -6.80 13.80 8.87
N PHE A 211 -7.30 14.06 7.66
CA PHE A 211 -6.71 13.53 6.44
C PHE A 211 -5.40 14.26 6.18
N VAL A 212 -4.28 13.57 6.32
CA VAL A 212 -2.95 14.18 6.16
C VAL A 212 -2.60 14.46 4.70
N ASP A 213 -3.25 13.79 3.77
CA ASP A 213 -3.09 13.93 2.32
C ASP A 213 -4.05 14.96 1.67
N MET A 214 -4.77 15.75 2.47
CA MET A 214 -5.67 16.78 1.97
C MET A 214 -4.99 17.72 0.96
N ASN A 215 -3.74 18.12 1.22
CA ASN A 215 -2.98 18.98 0.32
C ASN A 215 -2.65 18.31 -1.02
N LEU A 216 -2.53 16.98 -1.07
CA LEU A 216 -2.35 16.20 -2.30
C LEU A 216 -3.66 16.17 -3.10
N ALA A 217 -4.77 15.89 -2.43
CA ALA A 217 -6.10 15.82 -3.05
C ALA A 217 -6.53 17.15 -3.69
N TYR A 218 -6.23 18.28 -3.06
CA TYR A 218 -6.49 19.63 -3.59
C TYR A 218 -5.33 20.18 -4.44
N GLY A 219 -4.26 19.42 -4.58
CA GLY A 219 -3.05 19.81 -5.30
C GLY A 219 -3.10 19.49 -6.80
N SER A 220 -1.92 19.37 -7.39
CA SER A 220 -1.78 19.03 -8.81
C SER A 220 -2.16 17.60 -9.09
N LYS A 221 -3.00 17.36 -10.11
CA LYS A 221 -3.35 16.02 -10.61
C LYS A 221 -2.14 15.17 -11.02
N ALA A 222 -1.00 15.81 -11.29
CA ALA A 222 0.24 15.09 -11.57
C ALA A 222 0.75 14.27 -10.36
N ASN A 223 0.29 14.60 -9.14
CA ASN A 223 0.65 13.94 -7.90
C ASN A 223 -0.48 13.07 -7.33
N TRP A 224 -1.55 12.83 -8.08
CA TRP A 224 -2.63 11.97 -7.62
C TRP A 224 -2.26 10.50 -7.72
N SER A 225 -2.84 9.68 -6.86
CA SER A 225 -2.47 8.27 -6.71
C SER A 225 -2.95 7.39 -7.87
N TYR A 226 -4.04 7.76 -8.56
CA TYR A 226 -4.61 7.04 -9.69
C TYR A 226 -4.54 7.87 -10.97
N PRO A 227 -3.40 7.89 -11.69
CA PRO A 227 -3.19 8.81 -12.82
C PRO A 227 -3.84 8.38 -14.13
N GLY A 228 -4.16 7.09 -14.31
CA GLY A 228 -4.80 6.58 -15.53
C GLY A 228 -6.17 7.23 -15.81
N TRP A 229 -6.93 7.48 -14.75
CA TRP A 229 -8.13 8.32 -14.72
C TRP A 229 -7.96 9.31 -13.58
N PRO A 230 -7.37 10.49 -13.82
CA PRO A 230 -6.76 11.30 -12.78
C PRO A 230 -7.65 11.55 -11.56
N SER A 231 -7.44 10.75 -10.52
CA SER A 231 -8.14 10.77 -9.24
C SER A 231 -7.15 10.51 -8.09
N HIS A 232 -7.43 11.02 -6.90
CA HIS A 232 -6.69 10.71 -5.69
C HIS A 232 -7.56 9.85 -4.78
N LEU A 233 -7.34 8.54 -4.79
CA LEU A 233 -8.21 7.53 -4.18
C LEU A 233 -7.60 6.87 -2.94
N ASP A 234 -6.26 6.93 -2.83
CA ASP A 234 -5.50 6.36 -1.74
C ASP A 234 -5.26 7.43 -0.69
N HIS A 235 -5.83 7.24 0.51
CA HIS A 235 -5.86 8.25 1.56
C HIS A 235 -5.25 7.76 2.86
N ILE A 236 -4.79 8.71 3.67
CA ILE A 236 -4.29 8.46 5.03
C ILE A 236 -4.94 9.46 5.99
N LEU A 237 -5.66 8.94 6.97
CA LEU A 237 -6.29 9.67 8.05
C LEU A 237 -5.61 9.30 9.38
N ILE A 238 -5.41 10.27 10.25
CA ILE A 238 -4.88 10.09 11.60
C ILE A 238 -5.85 10.63 12.64
N THR A 239 -5.81 10.04 13.85
CA THR A 239 -6.49 10.58 15.03
C THR A 239 -5.67 11.71 15.66
N ASN A 240 -6.31 12.49 16.53
CA ASN A 240 -5.71 13.69 17.15
C ASN A 240 -4.49 13.39 18.02
N GLU A 241 -4.33 12.17 18.51
CA GLU A 241 -3.15 11.70 19.24
C GLU A 241 -1.86 11.76 18.42
N LEU A 242 -1.98 11.79 17.07
CA LEU A 242 -0.85 11.89 16.13
C LEU A 242 -0.71 13.27 15.47
N PHE A 243 -1.51 14.27 15.85
CA PHE A 243 -1.45 15.59 15.22
C PHE A 243 -0.11 16.29 15.46
N ASP A 244 0.39 16.22 16.68
CA ASP A 244 1.65 16.85 17.06
C ASP A 244 2.83 16.17 16.36
N GLU A 245 2.80 14.82 16.21
CA GLU A 245 3.80 14.05 15.47
C GLU A 245 3.81 14.40 13.98
N PHE A 246 2.61 14.58 13.40
CA PHE A 246 2.51 14.99 12.00
C PHE A 246 2.96 16.45 11.77
N ASP A 247 2.75 17.33 12.73
CA ASP A 247 3.15 18.73 12.65
C ASP A 247 4.66 18.95 12.97
N ASN A 248 5.40 17.91 13.42
CA ASN A 248 6.84 17.97 13.66
C ASN A 248 7.64 18.16 12.37
N GLU A 249 8.74 18.94 12.46
CA GLU A 249 9.71 19.06 11.36
C GLU A 249 10.32 17.69 11.02
N GLY A 250 10.18 17.28 9.78
CA GLY A 250 10.60 15.96 9.27
C GLY A 250 9.43 15.05 8.94
N SER A 251 8.23 15.30 9.48
CA SER A 251 7.00 14.63 9.05
C SER A 251 6.55 15.16 7.68
N SER A 252 5.97 14.27 6.88
CA SER A 252 5.49 14.64 5.55
C SER A 252 4.54 13.61 4.98
N ILE A 253 3.78 14.03 3.98
CA ILE A 253 2.92 13.18 3.15
C ILE A 253 3.21 13.43 1.68
N GLN A 254 3.32 12.37 0.88
CA GLN A 254 3.49 12.52 -0.56
C GLN A 254 3.03 11.29 -1.34
N THR A 255 2.61 11.49 -2.57
CA THR A 255 2.50 10.42 -3.56
C THR A 255 3.89 10.11 -4.11
N ILE A 256 4.31 8.86 -4.05
CA ILE A 256 5.64 8.43 -4.51
C ILE A 256 5.54 8.05 -5.99
N ARG A 257 6.19 8.83 -6.84
CA ARG A 257 6.10 8.68 -8.29
C ARG A 257 7.13 7.66 -8.79
N LEU A 258 6.86 6.38 -8.50
CA LEU A 258 7.78 5.28 -8.84
C LEU A 258 8.01 5.11 -10.34
N GLU A 259 7.05 5.51 -11.17
CA GLU A 259 7.19 5.49 -12.64
C GLU A 259 8.39 6.28 -13.16
N GLU A 260 8.88 7.27 -12.40
CA GLU A 260 10.05 8.08 -12.78
C GLU A 260 11.37 7.28 -12.79
N TYR A 261 11.36 6.08 -12.22
CA TYR A 261 12.52 5.18 -12.13
C TYR A 261 12.50 4.09 -13.20
N PHE A 262 11.47 4.04 -14.03
CA PHE A 262 11.34 3.10 -15.13
C PHE A 262 11.78 3.73 -16.47
N ASP A 263 12.45 2.96 -17.32
CA ASP A 263 12.92 3.43 -18.65
C ASP A 263 11.78 3.97 -19.53
N ASN A 264 10.62 3.30 -19.48
CA ASN A 264 9.43 3.68 -20.25
C ASN A 264 8.37 4.40 -19.36
N GLY A 265 8.77 4.88 -18.21
CA GLY A 265 7.92 5.67 -17.31
C GLY A 265 6.65 4.93 -16.89
N TRP A 266 5.53 5.68 -16.91
CA TRP A 266 4.22 5.17 -16.49
C TRP A 266 3.81 3.87 -17.19
N THR A 267 4.02 3.75 -18.50
CA THR A 267 3.62 2.54 -19.25
C THR A 267 4.30 1.27 -18.71
N GLU A 268 5.57 1.35 -18.33
CA GLU A 268 6.28 0.21 -17.79
C GLU A 268 5.86 -0.07 -16.34
N TYR A 269 5.73 0.95 -15.53
CA TYR A 269 5.25 0.85 -14.16
C TYR A 269 3.85 0.22 -14.11
N GLU A 270 2.89 0.74 -14.86
CA GLU A 270 1.53 0.22 -14.94
C GLU A 270 1.49 -1.25 -15.40
N ASN A 271 2.30 -1.64 -16.39
CA ASN A 271 2.33 -3.02 -16.88
C ASN A 271 2.88 -4.03 -15.86
N TYR A 272 3.81 -3.62 -15.01
CA TYR A 272 4.52 -4.54 -14.13
C TYR A 272 4.12 -4.41 -12.64
N ILE A 273 3.63 -3.28 -12.24
CA ILE A 273 3.37 -2.98 -10.82
C ILE A 273 1.89 -2.70 -10.58
N SER A 274 1.39 -1.51 -10.96
CA SER A 274 0.04 -1.06 -10.60
C SER A 274 -0.40 0.14 -11.44
N ASP A 275 -1.70 0.33 -11.55
CA ASP A 275 -2.34 1.56 -12.00
C ASP A 275 -2.48 2.61 -10.87
N HIS A 276 -2.08 2.27 -9.63
CA HIS A 276 -1.96 3.18 -8.50
C HIS A 276 -0.51 3.48 -8.15
N ARG A 277 -0.24 4.71 -7.71
CA ARG A 277 1.00 5.10 -7.04
C ARG A 277 0.87 4.95 -5.54
N PRO A 278 1.92 4.56 -4.81
CA PRO A 278 1.88 4.56 -3.35
C PRO A 278 1.75 5.98 -2.80
N VAL A 279 0.97 6.12 -1.72
CA VAL A 279 0.91 7.33 -0.89
C VAL A 279 1.63 7.04 0.42
N GLY A 280 2.62 7.86 0.73
CA GLY A 280 3.52 7.65 1.87
C GLY A 280 3.41 8.74 2.91
N LEU A 281 3.24 8.31 4.16
CA LEU A 281 3.28 9.10 5.38
C LEU A 281 4.61 8.87 6.09
N ARG A 282 5.26 9.95 6.45
CA ARG A 282 6.42 9.97 7.33
C ARG A 282 6.04 10.66 8.62
N LEU A 283 6.23 10.02 9.76
CA LEU A 283 5.95 10.57 11.09
C LEU A 283 7.24 10.70 11.90
N LYS A 284 7.48 11.89 12.41
CA LYS A 284 8.59 12.21 13.31
C LYS A 284 8.09 12.31 14.74
N PHE A 285 8.49 11.37 15.58
CA PHE A 285 8.21 11.42 17.02
C PHE A 285 9.19 12.38 17.72
N SER A 286 8.69 13.14 18.68
CA SER A 286 9.51 13.97 19.55
C SER A 286 10.32 13.06 20.50
N GLN A 287 11.62 13.30 20.60
CA GLN A 287 12.49 12.63 21.58
C GLN A 287 12.28 13.16 22.97
#